data_0637446c0848f94b4957780a2f2ef309
#
_entry.id   0637446c0848f94b4957780a2f2ef309
#
_cell.length_a   1.000
_cell.length_b   1.000
_cell.length_c   1.000
_cell.angle_alpha   90.00
_cell.angle_beta   90.00
_cell.angle_gamma   90.00
#
_symmetry.space_group_name_H-M   'P 1'
#
loop_
_entity.id
_entity.type
_entity.pdbx_description
1 polymer ?
#
loop_
_entity_poly.entity_id
_entity_poly.type
_entity_poly.pdbx_seq_one_letter_code
_entity_poly.pdbx_strand_id
1 'polypeptide(L)'
;MKLLKFSITTLAALIVVACSRESPESQLPPKVVEITVRDEMKYDLTGFEVKPGQKVQLTVKNIGKLPKESMGHEVVVLAWNTDVAKFVEDGLAHPETDFIAPEQQSKVLAHTKLLGPGESDTITFAAPRISASYDFVCAFPGHFASGMKGTMTVAY
;
A
#
# COMPACT_ATOMS: atom_id res chain seq x y z
N MET A 1 -41.29 57.64 -34.38
CA MET A 1 -40.56 57.40 -33.08
C MET A 1 -40.83 55.93 -32.69
N LYS A 2 -39.87 55.05 -33.02
CA LYS A 2 -40.03 53.57 -32.79
C LYS A 2 -39.32 53.21 -31.46
N LEU A 3 -40.11 52.78 -30.50
CA LEU A 3 -39.59 52.24 -29.21
C LEU A 3 -39.06 50.80 -29.40
N LEU A 4 -37.76 50.63 -29.17
CA LEU A 4 -37.07 49.35 -29.19
C LEU A 4 -37.22 48.69 -27.81
N LYS A 5 -37.96 47.59 -27.74
CA LYS A 5 -38.07 46.77 -26.50
C LYS A 5 -36.88 45.85 -26.41
N PHE A 6 -36.00 46.08 -25.43
CA PHE A 6 -34.93 45.19 -25.04
C PHE A 6 -35.51 44.09 -24.14
N SER A 7 -35.47 42.86 -24.61
CA SER A 7 -35.84 41.67 -23.83
C SER A 7 -34.59 41.11 -23.15
N ILE A 8 -34.52 41.21 -21.84
CA ILE A 8 -33.41 40.66 -21.02
C ILE A 8 -33.76 39.19 -20.72
N THR A 9 -33.05 38.27 -21.38
CA THR A 9 -33.16 36.83 -21.09
C THR A 9 -32.19 36.50 -19.98
N THR A 10 -32.71 36.26 -18.79
CA THR A 10 -31.92 35.80 -17.62
C THR A 10 -31.59 34.31 -17.77
N LEU A 11 -30.34 34.03 -18.05
CA LEU A 11 -29.82 32.64 -18.07
C LEU A 11 -29.54 32.20 -16.64
N ALA A 12 -30.42 31.34 -16.07
CA ALA A 12 -30.21 30.74 -14.78
C ALA A 12 -29.17 29.60 -14.91
N ALA A 13 -27.96 29.80 -14.42
CA ALA A 13 -26.95 28.77 -14.33
C ALA A 13 -27.28 27.83 -13.19
N LEU A 14 -27.67 26.58 -13.52
CA LEU A 14 -27.79 25.50 -12.55
C LEU A 14 -26.38 25.07 -12.10
N ILE A 15 -25.98 25.42 -10.89
CA ILE A 15 -24.77 24.91 -10.25
C ILE A 15 -25.11 23.53 -9.69
N VAL A 16 -24.70 22.47 -10.39
CA VAL A 16 -24.78 21.09 -9.89
C VAL A 16 -23.61 20.93 -8.89
N VAL A 17 -23.90 21.06 -7.61
CA VAL A 17 -22.96 20.69 -6.54
C VAL A 17 -22.93 19.17 -6.46
N ALA A 18 -21.91 18.56 -7.09
CA ALA A 18 -21.61 17.16 -6.93
C ALA A 18 -21.10 16.91 -5.50
N CYS A 19 -21.99 16.58 -4.57
CA CYS A 19 -21.59 16.06 -3.27
C CYS A 19 -20.98 14.67 -3.46
N SER A 20 -19.67 14.59 -3.51
CA SER A 20 -18.96 13.32 -3.35
C SER A 20 -19.23 12.79 -1.94
N ARG A 21 -20.16 11.86 -1.78
CA ARG A 21 -20.36 11.15 -0.52
C ARG A 21 -19.15 10.23 -0.31
N GLU A 22 -18.24 10.64 0.55
CA GLU A 22 -17.23 9.74 1.07
C GLU A 22 -17.93 8.58 1.80
N SER A 23 -17.46 7.35 1.58
CA SER A 23 -18.02 6.18 2.26
C SER A 23 -17.73 6.30 3.77
N PRO A 24 -18.63 5.77 4.65
CA PRO A 24 -18.42 5.80 6.10
C PRO A 24 -17.08 5.21 6.54
N GLU A 25 -16.55 4.28 5.78
CA GLU A 25 -15.25 3.61 6.02
C GLU A 25 -14.04 4.54 5.82
N SER A 26 -14.15 5.59 4.98
CA SER A 26 -13.11 6.61 4.83
C SER A 26 -13.04 7.58 6.02
N GLN A 27 -14.03 7.54 6.92
CA GLN A 27 -14.10 8.38 8.13
C GLN A 27 -13.45 7.73 9.35
N LEU A 28 -13.03 6.45 9.25
CA LEU A 28 -12.31 5.79 10.33
C LEU A 28 -10.92 6.43 10.52
N PRO A 29 -10.44 6.56 11.77
CA PRO A 29 -9.07 7.00 11.98
C PRO A 29 -8.09 6.07 11.26
N PRO A 30 -6.99 6.59 10.71
CA PRO A 30 -5.99 5.75 10.08
C PRO A 30 -5.47 4.67 11.03
N LYS A 31 -5.31 3.45 10.52
CA LYS A 31 -4.56 2.40 11.21
C LYS A 31 -3.08 2.71 11.07
N VAL A 32 -2.43 3.01 12.18
CA VAL A 32 -0.98 3.19 12.22
C VAL A 32 -0.34 1.85 12.55
N VAL A 33 0.61 1.44 11.71
CA VAL A 33 1.37 0.19 11.84
C VAL A 33 2.84 0.52 11.75
N GLU A 34 3.64 0.02 12.68
CA GLU A 34 5.09 0.11 12.64
C GLU A 34 5.67 -1.30 12.62
N ILE A 35 6.59 -1.57 11.69
CA ILE A 35 7.31 -2.83 11.55
C ILE A 35 8.80 -2.52 11.65
N THR A 36 9.48 -3.21 12.56
CA THR A 36 10.92 -3.15 12.70
C THR A 36 11.56 -4.37 12.08
N VAL A 37 12.63 -4.16 11.32
CA VAL A 37 13.39 -5.23 10.67
C VAL A 37 14.86 -5.18 11.11
N ARG A 38 15.52 -6.34 11.05
CA ARG A 38 16.90 -6.54 11.44
C ARG A 38 17.55 -7.60 10.56
N ASP A 39 18.79 -7.93 10.87
CA ASP A 39 19.60 -8.90 10.11
C ASP A 39 19.13 -10.36 10.25
N GLU A 40 18.11 -10.64 11.09
CA GLU A 40 17.54 -12.00 11.25
C GLU A 40 16.51 -12.37 10.16
N MET A 41 16.31 -11.52 9.13
CA MET A 41 15.33 -11.74 8.04
C MET A 41 13.92 -12.03 8.57
N LYS A 42 13.46 -11.23 9.54
CA LYS A 42 12.11 -11.35 10.14
C LYS A 42 11.51 -9.97 10.41
N TYR A 43 10.20 -9.94 10.34
CA TYR A 43 9.41 -8.83 10.86
C TYR A 43 9.16 -9.03 12.36
N ASP A 44 9.23 -7.98 13.16
CA ASP A 44 8.81 -8.01 14.57
C ASP A 44 7.29 -8.08 14.72
N LEU A 45 6.55 -7.60 13.71
CA LEU A 45 5.09 -7.70 13.61
C LEU A 45 4.71 -8.51 12.37
N THR A 46 4.07 -9.67 12.56
CA THR A 46 3.68 -10.59 11.48
C THR A 46 2.19 -10.58 11.19
N GLY A 47 1.40 -9.73 11.85
CA GLY A 47 -0.03 -9.63 11.58
C GLY A 47 -0.66 -8.39 12.18
N PHE A 48 -1.64 -7.82 11.48
CA PHE A 48 -2.48 -6.72 11.96
C PHE A 48 -3.86 -6.75 11.30
N GLU A 49 -4.83 -6.12 11.96
CA GLU A 49 -6.20 -6.04 11.47
C GLU A 49 -6.57 -4.62 11.07
N VAL A 50 -7.39 -4.51 10.02
CA VAL A 50 -7.94 -3.26 9.49
C VAL A 50 -9.40 -3.44 9.08
N LYS A 51 -10.14 -2.35 8.97
CA LYS A 51 -11.49 -2.36 8.40
C LYS A 51 -11.47 -2.17 6.88
N PRO A 52 -12.47 -2.68 6.15
CA PRO A 52 -12.60 -2.43 4.71
C PRO A 52 -12.51 -0.94 4.38
N GLY A 53 -11.66 -0.56 3.45
CA GLY A 53 -11.47 0.83 3.04
C GLY A 53 -10.74 1.74 4.04
N GLN A 54 -10.39 1.26 5.22
CA GLN A 54 -9.65 2.06 6.21
C GLN A 54 -8.30 2.49 5.67
N LYS A 55 -7.92 3.75 5.91
CA LYS A 55 -6.57 4.24 5.61
C LYS A 55 -5.56 3.53 6.51
N VAL A 56 -4.50 3.00 5.93
CA VAL A 56 -3.37 2.39 6.63
C VAL A 56 -2.15 3.28 6.44
N GLN A 57 -1.48 3.61 7.53
CA GLN A 57 -0.16 4.25 7.53
C GLN A 57 0.82 3.23 8.08
N LEU A 58 1.65 2.66 7.21
CA LEU A 58 2.61 1.64 7.55
C LEU A 58 4.02 2.20 7.45
N THR A 59 4.75 2.13 8.56
CA THR A 59 6.15 2.54 8.66
C THR A 59 7.03 1.32 8.86
N VAL A 60 8.07 1.18 8.04
CA VAL A 60 9.09 0.16 8.21
C VAL A 60 10.39 0.83 8.64
N LYS A 61 11.06 0.29 9.66
CA LYS A 61 12.36 0.77 10.17
C LYS A 61 13.37 -0.36 10.12
N ASN A 62 14.45 -0.18 9.38
CA ASN A 62 15.57 -1.13 9.38
C ASN A 62 16.61 -0.68 10.43
N ILE A 63 16.71 -1.43 11.52
CA ILE A 63 17.69 -1.23 12.59
C ILE A 63 18.80 -2.29 12.57
N GLY A 64 18.93 -3.03 11.45
CA GLY A 64 20.04 -3.93 11.17
C GLY A 64 21.35 -3.18 10.95
N LYS A 65 22.40 -3.93 10.65
CA LYS A 65 23.76 -3.40 10.48
C LYS A 65 24.40 -3.81 9.15
N LEU A 66 23.85 -4.84 8.51
CA LEU A 66 24.40 -5.37 7.26
C LEU A 66 24.03 -4.49 6.07
N PRO A 67 24.92 -4.38 5.06
CA PRO A 67 24.70 -3.53 3.90
C PRO A 67 23.40 -3.86 3.16
N LYS A 68 22.78 -2.83 2.57
CA LYS A 68 21.52 -2.95 1.81
C LYS A 68 21.61 -3.97 0.67
N GLU A 69 22.74 -4.05 0.01
CA GLU A 69 22.99 -4.95 -1.13
C GLU A 69 22.97 -6.43 -0.74
N SER A 70 23.20 -6.74 0.54
CA SER A 70 23.23 -8.12 1.06
C SER A 70 22.11 -8.42 2.06
N MET A 71 21.45 -7.39 2.62
CA MET A 71 20.46 -7.54 3.68
C MET A 71 19.43 -6.39 3.63
N GLY A 72 19.04 -5.98 2.44
CA GLY A 72 17.97 -5.00 2.24
C GLY A 72 16.61 -5.57 2.68
N HIS A 73 15.77 -4.71 3.24
CA HIS A 73 14.44 -5.09 3.71
C HIS A 73 13.36 -4.15 3.19
N GLU A 74 12.22 -4.72 2.90
CA GLU A 74 11.03 -3.98 2.49
C GLU A 74 9.76 -4.68 2.99
N VAL A 75 8.64 -4.01 2.83
CA VAL A 75 7.30 -4.62 2.96
C VAL A 75 6.58 -4.41 1.65
N VAL A 76 6.18 -5.50 1.01
CA VAL A 76 5.31 -5.53 -0.17
C VAL A 76 3.97 -6.14 0.24
N VAL A 77 2.90 -5.36 0.25
CA VAL A 77 1.54 -5.81 0.55
C VAL A 77 0.91 -6.29 -0.76
N LEU A 78 0.48 -7.54 -0.78
CA LEU A 78 0.01 -8.21 -1.99
C LEU A 78 -1.52 -8.25 -2.08
N ALA A 79 -2.03 -8.28 -3.29
CA ALA A 79 -3.45 -8.50 -3.56
C ALA A 79 -3.90 -9.88 -3.08
N TRP A 80 -5.17 -9.99 -2.74
CA TRP A 80 -5.75 -11.26 -2.32
C TRP A 80 -5.53 -12.37 -3.35
N ASN A 81 -5.25 -13.57 -2.85
CA ASN A 81 -5.01 -14.78 -3.66
C ASN A 81 -3.81 -14.68 -4.62
N THR A 82 -2.81 -13.87 -4.29
CA THR A 82 -1.53 -13.87 -5.02
C THR A 82 -0.73 -15.12 -4.67
N ASP A 83 -0.18 -15.80 -5.68
CA ASP A 83 0.85 -16.82 -5.44
C ASP A 83 2.15 -16.11 -5.02
N VAL A 84 2.37 -16.10 -3.71
CA VAL A 84 3.48 -15.37 -3.10
C VAL A 84 4.83 -15.96 -3.50
N ALA A 85 4.92 -17.30 -3.63
CA ALA A 85 6.18 -17.96 -4.00
C ALA A 85 6.58 -17.56 -5.43
N LYS A 86 5.60 -17.61 -6.35
CA LYS A 86 5.84 -17.16 -7.73
C LYS A 86 6.13 -15.66 -7.81
N PHE A 87 5.44 -14.82 -7.03
CA PHE A 87 5.70 -13.38 -6.97
C PHE A 87 7.17 -13.10 -6.63
N VAL A 88 7.68 -13.73 -5.58
CA VAL A 88 9.07 -13.55 -5.13
C VAL A 88 10.06 -14.15 -6.14
N GLU A 89 9.75 -15.31 -6.71
CA GLU A 89 10.60 -15.95 -7.72
C GLU A 89 10.77 -15.07 -8.97
N ASP A 90 9.66 -14.54 -9.50
CA ASP A 90 9.69 -13.64 -10.66
C ASP A 90 10.50 -12.36 -10.35
N GLY A 91 10.43 -11.85 -9.11
CA GLY A 91 11.15 -10.67 -8.66
C GLY A 91 12.67 -10.81 -8.63
N LEU A 92 13.22 -12.02 -8.53
CA LEU A 92 14.67 -12.25 -8.40
C LEU A 92 15.50 -11.65 -9.55
N ALA A 93 14.91 -11.53 -10.74
CA ALA A 93 15.56 -10.97 -11.92
C ALA A 93 15.50 -9.43 -11.99
N HIS A 94 14.84 -8.78 -11.03
CA HIS A 94 14.49 -7.35 -11.07
C HIS A 94 15.01 -6.56 -9.85
N PRO A 95 16.31 -6.57 -9.56
CA PRO A 95 16.87 -5.79 -8.44
C PRO A 95 16.71 -4.27 -8.61
N GLU A 96 16.56 -3.79 -9.85
CA GLU A 96 16.36 -2.37 -10.17
C GLU A 96 14.98 -1.84 -9.79
N THR A 97 14.03 -2.72 -9.51
CA THR A 97 12.67 -2.39 -9.06
C THR A 97 12.39 -2.93 -7.66
N ASP A 98 13.41 -2.98 -6.81
CA ASP A 98 13.32 -3.54 -5.45
C ASP A 98 12.72 -4.96 -5.45
N PHE A 99 13.12 -5.82 -6.41
CA PHE A 99 12.64 -7.20 -6.58
C PHE A 99 11.14 -7.35 -6.84
N ILE A 100 10.50 -6.34 -7.42
CA ILE A 100 9.11 -6.40 -7.89
C ILE A 100 9.11 -6.47 -9.41
N ALA A 101 8.83 -7.65 -9.97
CA ALA A 101 8.77 -7.84 -11.41
C ALA A 101 7.68 -6.96 -12.05
N PRO A 102 7.95 -6.29 -13.19
CA PRO A 102 6.97 -5.41 -13.84
C PRO A 102 5.63 -6.09 -14.15
N GLU A 103 5.64 -7.35 -14.55
CA GLU A 103 4.45 -8.16 -14.82
C GLU A 103 3.64 -8.50 -13.55
N GLN A 104 4.25 -8.43 -12.37
CA GLN A 104 3.62 -8.66 -11.09
C GLN A 104 3.10 -7.38 -10.41
N GLN A 105 3.36 -6.21 -11.00
CA GLN A 105 2.97 -4.92 -10.42
C GLN A 105 1.48 -4.82 -10.10
N SER A 106 0.61 -5.46 -10.89
CA SER A 106 -0.84 -5.51 -10.64
C SER A 106 -1.23 -6.30 -9.39
N LYS A 107 -0.31 -7.07 -8.82
CA LYS A 107 -0.49 -7.83 -7.57
C LYS A 107 -0.04 -7.03 -6.34
N VAL A 108 0.57 -5.87 -6.52
CA VAL A 108 1.05 -5.03 -5.41
C VAL A 108 -0.02 -4.00 -5.04
N LEU A 109 -0.48 -4.04 -3.80
CA LEU A 109 -1.39 -3.04 -3.23
C LEU A 109 -0.63 -1.80 -2.76
N ALA A 110 0.50 -2.03 -2.11
CA ALA A 110 1.39 -0.99 -1.62
C ALA A 110 2.76 -1.61 -1.29
N HIS A 111 3.83 -0.84 -1.38
CA HIS A 111 5.14 -1.30 -0.94
C HIS A 111 5.99 -0.13 -0.43
N THR A 112 6.90 -0.41 0.49
CA THR A 112 7.99 0.50 0.83
C THR A 112 9.11 0.34 -0.20
N LYS A 113 10.02 1.29 -0.25
CA LYS A 113 11.32 1.06 -0.91
C LYS A 113 12.13 0.02 -0.14
N LEU A 114 13.12 -0.57 -0.81
CA LEU A 114 14.12 -1.41 -0.16
C LEU A 114 14.97 -0.56 0.78
N LEU A 115 15.12 -0.99 2.04
CA LEU A 115 15.77 -0.23 3.12
C LEU A 115 17.10 -0.86 3.51
N GLY A 116 18.14 -0.03 3.55
CA GLY A 116 19.42 -0.34 4.18
C GLY A 116 19.43 -0.05 5.68
N PRO A 117 20.56 -0.28 6.38
CA PRO A 117 20.68 -0.06 7.82
C PRO A 117 20.45 1.41 8.20
N GLY A 118 19.61 1.63 9.23
CA GLY A 118 19.23 2.95 9.72
C GLY A 118 18.20 3.68 8.86
N GLU A 119 17.79 3.12 7.73
CA GLU A 119 16.75 3.71 6.88
C GLU A 119 15.34 3.37 7.38
N SER A 120 14.39 4.22 7.02
CA SER A 120 12.97 4.00 7.24
C SER A 120 12.16 4.52 6.06
N ASP A 121 10.97 3.97 5.88
CA ASP A 121 9.99 4.46 4.91
C ASP A 121 8.58 4.34 5.47
N THR A 122 7.71 5.26 5.05
CA THR A 122 6.29 5.28 5.45
C THR A 122 5.42 5.36 4.22
N ILE A 123 4.57 4.36 4.05
CA ILE A 123 3.58 4.32 2.98
C ILE A 123 2.18 4.51 3.54
N THR A 124 1.30 5.08 2.72
CA THR A 124 -0.12 5.24 3.05
C THR A 124 -0.96 4.68 1.92
N PHE A 125 -1.90 3.80 2.26
CA PHE A 125 -2.82 3.20 1.30
C PHE A 125 -4.19 2.96 1.93
N ALA A 126 -5.19 2.68 1.12
CA ALA A 126 -6.51 2.24 1.59
C ALA A 126 -6.53 0.71 1.65
N ALA A 127 -6.97 0.14 2.77
CA ALA A 127 -7.21 -1.29 2.86
C ALA A 127 -8.25 -1.72 1.81
N PRO A 128 -8.11 -2.91 1.22
CA PRO A 128 -9.12 -3.44 0.31
C PRO A 128 -10.51 -3.50 0.96
N ARG A 129 -11.55 -3.47 0.12
CA ARG A 129 -12.94 -3.57 0.61
C ARG A 129 -13.41 -5.01 0.82
N ILE A 130 -12.69 -5.97 0.26
CA ILE A 130 -13.00 -7.40 0.40
C ILE A 130 -12.41 -7.89 1.71
N SER A 131 -13.25 -8.44 2.61
CA SER A 131 -12.82 -9.08 3.84
C SER A 131 -12.08 -10.38 3.51
N ALA A 132 -10.78 -10.36 3.72
CA ALA A 132 -9.87 -11.47 3.45
C ALA A 132 -8.53 -11.26 4.17
N SER A 133 -7.64 -12.24 4.07
CA SER A 133 -6.26 -12.15 4.47
C SER A 133 -5.40 -11.75 3.28
N TYR A 134 -4.55 -10.76 3.47
CA TYR A 134 -3.64 -10.20 2.49
C TYR A 134 -2.22 -10.38 2.99
N ASP A 135 -1.40 -11.09 2.23
CA ASP A 135 -0.02 -11.31 2.62
C ASP A 135 0.82 -10.05 2.44
N PHE A 136 1.78 -9.85 3.33
CA PHE A 136 2.88 -8.92 3.09
C PHE A 136 4.20 -9.66 3.27
N VAL A 137 5.17 -9.32 2.42
CA VAL A 137 6.43 -10.06 2.32
C VAL A 137 7.61 -9.11 2.11
N CYS A 138 8.82 -9.60 2.39
CA CYS A 138 10.05 -9.04 1.85
C CYS A 138 10.43 -9.82 0.59
N ALA A 139 10.52 -9.13 -0.55
CA ALA A 139 10.87 -9.76 -1.82
C ALA A 139 12.38 -9.89 -2.03
N PHE A 140 13.21 -9.31 -1.15
CA PHE A 140 14.66 -9.47 -1.20
C PHE A 140 15.04 -10.96 -1.23
N PRO A 141 16.03 -11.37 -2.08
CA PRO A 141 16.39 -12.77 -2.27
C PRO A 141 16.64 -13.54 -0.96
N GLY A 142 15.97 -14.68 -0.80
CA GLY A 142 16.09 -15.55 0.37
C GLY A 142 15.24 -15.18 1.58
N HIS A 143 14.75 -13.92 1.70
CA HIS A 143 14.04 -13.45 2.89
C HIS A 143 12.68 -14.12 3.06
N PHE A 144 11.89 -14.22 2.00
CA PHE A 144 10.61 -14.94 2.04
C PHE A 144 10.80 -16.41 2.43
N ALA A 145 11.78 -17.08 1.84
CA ALA A 145 12.10 -18.48 2.15
C ALA A 145 12.52 -18.67 3.62
N SER A 146 13.16 -17.65 4.23
CA SER A 146 13.50 -17.60 5.65
C SER A 146 12.31 -17.29 6.56
N GLY A 147 11.11 -17.06 6.00
CA GLY A 147 9.89 -16.78 6.73
C GLY A 147 9.62 -15.30 6.99
N MET A 148 10.26 -14.38 6.25
CA MET A 148 10.01 -12.94 6.35
C MET A 148 8.71 -12.55 5.63
N LYS A 149 7.60 -12.81 6.29
CA LYS A 149 6.23 -12.59 5.83
C LYS A 149 5.28 -12.30 6.97
N GLY A 150 4.13 -11.74 6.66
CA GLY A 150 3.04 -11.52 7.60
C GLY A 150 1.70 -11.38 6.87
N THR A 151 0.64 -11.07 7.62
CA THR A 151 -0.72 -11.01 7.09
C THR A 151 -1.45 -9.76 7.60
N MET A 152 -2.01 -9.00 6.69
CA MET A 152 -3.01 -7.98 6.97
C MET A 152 -4.40 -8.60 6.83
N THR A 153 -5.17 -8.63 7.91
CA THR A 153 -6.55 -9.13 7.91
C THR A 153 -7.53 -7.98 7.75
N VAL A 154 -8.32 -8.02 6.69
CA VAL A 154 -9.44 -7.09 6.48
C VAL A 154 -10.70 -7.74 7.02
N ALA A 155 -11.31 -7.15 8.06
CA ALA A 155 -12.52 -7.68 8.70
C ALA A 155 -13.44 -6.54 9.17
N TYR A 156 -14.77 -6.78 9.15
CA TYR A 156 -15.80 -5.86 9.67
C TYR A 156 -15.79 -5.74 11.18
#